data_5adce0723ba9e4d686cb1a59e49936d0
#
_entry.id   5adce0723ba9e4d686cb1a59e49936d0
#
_cell.length_a   1.000
_cell.length_b   1.000
_cell.length_c   1.000
_cell.angle_alpha   90.00
_cell.angle_beta   90.00
_cell.angle_gamma   90.00
#
_symmetry.space_group_name_H-M   'P 1'
#
loop_
_entity.id
_entity.type
_entity.pdbx_description
1 polymer ?
#
loop_
_entity_poly.entity_id
_entity_poly.type
_entity_poly.pdbx_seq_one_letter_code
_entity_poly.pdbx_strand_id
1 'polypeptide(L)'
;LATGMYKLNFWVPDGRSYHGEMIGDGRSLADLGVQSEEHRWQLLVSAPKDCAVDCQQLVYLARQINIGLGRDASRAGHAVASVEPLSGAYLDKVEREYPQLQRYGLDAMRYGAVSPNRSEAQLWIVDPHGNLVLRYDARVKGKDVLNDLRHLLKLSNIG
;
A
#
# COMPACT_ATOMS: atom_id res chain seq x y z
N LEU A 1 19.75 -4.72 -18.68
CA LEU A 1 19.61 -4.40 -18.33
C LEU A 1 19.40 -3.86 -18.14
N ALA A 2 19.47 -3.80 -18.02
CA ALA A 2 19.30 -3.25 -17.67
C ALA A 2 18.80 -2.68 -17.55
N THR A 3 18.39 -2.55 -17.81
CA THR A 3 17.97 -2.02 -17.67
C THR A 3 17.64 -1.53 -17.13
N GLY A 4 17.50 -1.08 -17.20
CA GLY A 4 17.04 -0.61 -16.38
C GLY A 4 16.58 -1.17 -15.54
N MET A 5 16.71 -1.63 -15.42
CA MET A 5 16.34 -2.25 -14.77
C MET A 5 15.34 -2.29 -14.10
N TYR A 6 14.85 -1.90 -14.43
CA TYR A 6 13.81 -2.15 -13.61
C TYR A 6 12.76 -2.90 -14.31
N LYS A 7 12.75 -3.14 -14.49
CA LYS A 7 12.06 -3.62 -14.75
C LYS A 7 11.65 -4.38 -14.10
N LEU A 8 11.44 -4.51 -13.69
CA LEU A 8 11.22 -4.82 -12.75
C LEU A 8 11.56 -5.79 -12.44
N ASN A 9 12.08 -5.99 -12.75
CA ASN A 9 12.44 -6.62 -12.23
C ASN A 9 12.68 -6.61 -11.42
N PHE A 10 13.41 -7.07 -11.91
CA PHE A 10 13.14 -6.48 -10.84
C PHE A 10 14.27 -5.83 -10.13
N TRP A 11 14.18 -4.64 -10.00
CA TRP A 11 15.32 -3.95 -9.46
C TRP A 11 15.55 -4.35 -8.00
N VAL A 12 16.81 -4.27 -7.61
CA VAL A 12 17.23 -4.48 -6.25
C VAL A 12 17.48 -3.12 -5.64
N PRO A 13 17.03 -2.86 -4.42
CA PRO A 13 17.33 -1.59 -3.79
C PRO A 13 18.82 -1.34 -3.74
N ASP A 14 19.20 -0.10 -3.66
CA ASP A 14 20.57 0.37 -3.77
C ASP A 14 21.43 0.07 -2.54
N GLY A 15 21.13 -0.99 -1.82
CA GLY A 15 21.84 -1.36 -0.61
C GLY A 15 21.28 -0.71 0.64
N ARG A 16 20.32 0.19 0.48
CA ARG A 16 19.68 0.84 1.59
C ARG A 16 18.73 -0.11 2.29
N SER A 17 18.70 -0.06 3.61
CA SER A 17 17.73 -0.80 4.39
C SER A 17 16.42 -0.01 4.45
N TYR A 18 15.32 -0.70 4.18
CA TYR A 18 13.99 -0.11 4.33
C TYR A 18 13.41 -0.50 5.69
N HIS A 19 12.50 0.33 6.18
CA HIS A 19 11.80 0.02 7.43
C HIS A 19 10.77 -1.09 7.22
N GLY A 20 10.20 -1.17 6.02
CA GLY A 20 9.24 -2.19 5.69
C GLY A 20 9.90 -3.47 5.23
N GLU A 21 9.11 -4.53 5.18
CA GLU A 21 9.55 -5.83 4.69
C GLU A 21 9.50 -5.83 3.16
N MET A 22 10.64 -6.13 2.52
CA MET A 22 10.69 -6.23 1.07
C MET A 22 9.90 -7.44 0.59
N ILE A 23 9.03 -7.21 -0.35
CA ILE A 23 8.26 -8.31 -0.96
C ILE A 23 9.01 -8.86 -2.17
N GLY A 24 9.35 -8.04 -3.13
CA GLY A 24 10.32 -8.31 -4.21
C GLY A 24 10.24 -9.64 -4.95
N ASP A 25 9.13 -10.35 -4.88
CA ASP A 25 9.01 -11.68 -5.49
C ASP A 25 8.05 -11.66 -6.70
N GLY A 26 7.75 -10.50 -7.20
CA GLY A 26 6.86 -10.36 -8.36
C GLY A 26 5.38 -10.41 -8.02
N ARG A 27 5.02 -10.45 -6.75
CA ARG A 27 3.60 -10.44 -6.37
C ARG A 27 2.99 -9.08 -6.62
N SER A 28 1.70 -9.09 -6.94
CA SER A 28 1.01 -7.89 -7.34
C SER A 28 -0.35 -7.81 -6.66
N LEU A 29 -1.05 -6.71 -6.92
CA LEU A 29 -2.42 -6.52 -6.42
C LEU A 29 -3.34 -7.65 -6.86
N ALA A 30 -3.14 -8.19 -8.06
CA ALA A 30 -3.96 -9.30 -8.55
C ALA A 30 -3.83 -10.53 -7.65
N ASP A 31 -2.66 -10.73 -7.05
CA ASP A 31 -2.45 -11.85 -6.15
C ASP A 31 -3.22 -11.69 -4.83
N LEU A 32 -3.69 -10.50 -4.54
CA LEU A 32 -4.56 -10.23 -3.41
C LEU A 32 -6.04 -10.24 -3.81
N GLY A 33 -6.32 -10.39 -5.10
CA GLY A 33 -7.67 -10.27 -5.61
C GLY A 33 -8.14 -8.84 -5.77
N VAL A 34 -7.22 -7.89 -5.79
CA VAL A 34 -7.54 -6.47 -5.94
C VAL A 34 -7.44 -6.09 -7.41
N GLN A 35 -8.52 -5.49 -7.92
CA GLN A 35 -8.55 -4.97 -9.28
C GLN A 35 -8.49 -3.46 -9.22
N SER A 36 -7.38 -2.91 -9.70
CA SER A 36 -7.11 -1.48 -9.63
C SER A 36 -6.63 -1.00 -10.99
N GLU A 37 -7.07 0.20 -11.36
CA GLU A 37 -6.58 0.86 -12.58
C GLU A 37 -5.70 2.03 -12.23
N GLU A 38 -5.23 2.08 -10.99
CA GLU A 38 -4.34 3.14 -10.55
C GLU A 38 -2.96 2.95 -11.18
N HIS A 39 -2.40 4.02 -11.69
CA HIS A 39 -1.08 3.98 -12.33
C HIS A 39 -0.07 4.83 -11.57
N ARG A 40 -0.36 5.12 -10.32
CA ARG A 40 0.56 5.82 -9.43
C ARG A 40 1.02 4.86 -8.35
N TRP A 41 2.02 5.28 -7.59
CA TRP A 41 2.36 4.59 -6.36
C TRP A 41 1.13 4.61 -5.44
N GLN A 42 0.99 3.60 -4.62
CA GLN A 42 -0.14 3.53 -3.70
C GLN A 42 0.29 3.09 -2.32
N LEU A 43 -0.36 3.69 -1.32
CA LEU A 43 -0.34 3.19 0.04
C LEU A 43 -1.63 2.39 0.21
N LEU A 44 -1.51 1.08 0.30
CA LEU A 44 -2.67 0.21 0.38
C LEU A 44 -2.79 -0.39 1.78
N VAL A 45 -3.94 -0.22 2.39
CA VAL A 45 -4.26 -0.87 3.66
C VAL A 45 -5.08 -2.11 3.34
N SER A 46 -4.65 -3.26 3.86
CA SER A 46 -5.39 -4.51 3.64
C SER A 46 -5.95 -5.02 4.96
N ALA A 47 -7.20 -5.47 4.93
CA ALA A 47 -7.89 -6.02 6.10
C ALA A 47 -8.44 -7.39 5.76
N PRO A 48 -8.10 -8.44 6.53
CA PRO A 48 -8.50 -9.81 6.21
C PRO A 48 -9.99 -10.07 6.42
N LYS A 49 -10.68 -9.15 7.06
CA LYS A 49 -12.12 -9.26 7.28
C LYS A 49 -12.76 -7.92 7.00
N ASP A 50 -13.19 -7.22 8.03
CA ASP A 50 -13.70 -5.86 7.90
C ASP A 50 -12.61 -4.89 8.33
N CYS A 51 -12.83 -3.61 8.06
CA CYS A 51 -11.88 -2.59 8.46
C CYS A 51 -12.14 -2.21 9.91
N ALA A 52 -11.52 -2.95 10.82
CA ALA A 52 -11.67 -2.73 12.26
C ALA A 52 -10.69 -1.65 12.73
N VAL A 53 -10.45 -1.57 14.04
CA VAL A 53 -9.68 -0.46 14.64
C VAL A 53 -8.30 -0.34 14.03
N ASP A 54 -7.58 -1.45 13.90
CA ASP A 54 -6.21 -1.40 13.34
C ASP A 54 -6.21 -0.95 11.88
N CYS A 55 -7.19 -1.44 11.10
CA CYS A 55 -7.34 -1.02 9.72
C CYS A 55 -7.66 0.48 9.63
N GLN A 56 -8.58 0.94 10.47
CA GLN A 56 -8.96 2.36 10.47
C GLN A 56 -7.78 3.26 10.83
N GLN A 57 -6.95 2.81 11.75
CA GLN A 57 -5.75 3.55 12.12
C GLN A 57 -4.76 3.62 10.95
N LEU A 58 -4.59 2.51 10.23
CA LEU A 58 -3.70 2.50 9.08
C LEU A 58 -4.24 3.35 7.92
N VAL A 59 -5.55 3.38 7.75
CA VAL A 59 -6.16 4.24 6.73
C VAL A 59 -5.89 5.71 7.05
N TYR A 60 -6.06 6.08 8.32
CA TYR A 60 -5.72 7.43 8.76
C TYR A 60 -4.25 7.73 8.49
N LEU A 61 -3.38 6.79 8.86
CA LEU A 61 -1.94 6.94 8.66
C LEU A 61 -1.59 7.09 7.18
N ALA A 62 -2.20 6.27 6.32
CA ALA A 62 -1.94 6.36 4.89
C ALA A 62 -2.29 7.74 4.33
N ARG A 63 -3.39 8.30 4.80
CA ARG A 63 -3.78 9.65 4.40
C ARG A 63 -2.76 10.67 4.87
N GLN A 64 -2.31 10.55 6.12
CA GLN A 64 -1.32 11.47 6.67
C GLN A 64 0.02 11.38 5.93
N ILE A 65 0.43 10.18 5.56
CA ILE A 65 1.66 9.99 4.79
C ILE A 65 1.52 10.65 3.42
N ASN A 66 0.38 10.45 2.78
CA ASN A 66 0.13 11.04 1.47
C ASN A 66 0.22 12.57 1.54
N ILE A 67 -0.39 13.17 2.57
CA ILE A 67 -0.31 14.61 2.79
C ILE A 67 1.15 15.01 3.05
N GLY A 68 1.86 14.20 3.83
CA GLY A 68 3.26 14.49 4.18
C GLY A 68 4.21 14.48 3.01
N LEU A 69 3.81 13.92 1.87
CA LEU A 69 4.63 13.96 0.66
C LEU A 69 4.74 15.37 0.07
N GLY A 70 3.88 16.28 0.50
CA GLY A 70 3.94 17.66 0.03
C GLY A 70 3.72 17.76 -1.47
N ARG A 71 4.70 18.33 -2.18
CA ARG A 71 4.57 18.47 -3.64
C ARG A 71 4.51 17.14 -4.37
N ASP A 72 4.98 16.08 -3.77
CA ASP A 72 4.94 14.75 -4.39
C ASP A 72 3.65 13.99 -4.07
N ALA A 73 2.71 14.60 -3.37
CA ALA A 73 1.48 13.92 -2.97
C ALA A 73 0.68 13.42 -4.17
N SER A 74 0.73 14.13 -5.30
CA SER A 74 0.01 13.72 -6.50
C SER A 74 0.61 12.48 -7.17
N ARG A 75 1.81 12.07 -6.78
CA ARG A 75 2.47 10.89 -7.33
C ARG A 75 2.06 9.61 -6.64
N ALA A 76 1.28 9.71 -5.59
CA ALA A 76 0.85 8.55 -4.82
C ALA A 76 -0.63 8.67 -4.46
N GLY A 77 -1.31 7.54 -4.48
CA GLY A 77 -2.67 7.45 -3.97
C GLY A 77 -2.69 6.66 -2.68
N HIS A 78 -3.84 6.59 -2.06
CA HIS A 78 -4.02 5.73 -0.89
C HIS A 78 -5.36 5.01 -1.01
N ALA A 79 -5.39 3.78 -0.47
CA ALA A 79 -6.51 2.89 -0.70
C ALA A 79 -6.68 1.93 0.47
N VAL A 80 -7.88 1.37 0.58
CA VAL A 80 -8.15 0.29 1.52
C VAL A 80 -8.78 -0.87 0.75
N ALA A 81 -8.31 -2.08 1.02
CA ALA A 81 -8.88 -3.30 0.48
C ALA A 81 -9.29 -4.18 1.64
N SER A 82 -10.54 -4.60 1.67
CA SER A 82 -11.06 -5.46 2.73
C SER A 82 -11.90 -6.56 2.14
N VAL A 83 -11.94 -7.71 2.83
CA VAL A 83 -12.77 -8.82 2.38
C VAL A 83 -14.24 -8.44 2.50
N GLU A 84 -14.60 -7.80 3.59
CA GLU A 84 -15.96 -7.28 3.78
C GLU A 84 -15.97 -5.79 3.47
N PRO A 85 -16.96 -5.31 2.72
CA PRO A 85 -17.02 -3.89 2.38
C PRO A 85 -17.14 -3.01 3.62
N LEU A 86 -16.68 -1.77 3.50
CA LEU A 86 -16.90 -0.80 4.55
C LEU A 86 -18.39 -0.58 4.75
N SER A 87 -18.80 -0.35 5.99
CA SER A 87 -20.22 -0.18 6.29
C SER A 87 -20.38 0.70 7.52
N GLY A 88 -21.65 1.11 7.76
CA GLY A 88 -22.02 1.83 8.96
C GLY A 88 -21.34 3.17 9.12
N ALA A 89 -21.06 3.51 10.37
CA ALA A 89 -20.50 4.81 10.71
C ALA A 89 -19.14 5.05 10.06
N TYR A 90 -18.34 3.99 9.93
CA TYR A 90 -17.01 4.17 9.33
C TYR A 90 -17.12 4.46 7.83
N LEU A 91 -18.04 3.82 7.13
CA LEU A 91 -18.26 4.15 5.73
C LEU A 91 -18.67 5.62 5.57
N ASP A 92 -19.57 6.08 6.43
CA ASP A 92 -20.01 7.48 6.41
C ASP A 92 -18.82 8.41 6.65
N LYS A 93 -17.95 8.07 7.58
CA LYS A 93 -16.77 8.87 7.88
C LYS A 93 -15.83 8.92 6.68
N VAL A 94 -15.59 7.79 6.04
CA VAL A 94 -14.70 7.71 4.88
C VAL A 94 -15.26 8.55 3.74
N GLU A 95 -16.55 8.45 3.47
CA GLU A 95 -17.15 9.24 2.41
C GLU A 95 -17.09 10.73 2.67
N ARG A 96 -17.16 11.11 3.94
CA ARG A 96 -17.16 12.53 4.32
C ARG A 96 -15.74 13.08 4.45
N GLU A 97 -14.81 12.32 5.02
CA GLU A 97 -13.50 12.83 5.41
C GLU A 97 -12.35 12.35 4.55
N TYR A 98 -12.55 11.25 3.81
CA TYR A 98 -11.48 10.66 3.01
C TYR A 98 -11.87 10.56 1.54
N PRO A 99 -12.12 11.71 0.88
CA PRO A 99 -12.63 11.67 -0.50
C PRO A 99 -11.64 11.11 -1.52
N GLN A 100 -10.34 11.12 -1.18
CA GLN A 100 -9.31 10.62 -2.10
C GLN A 100 -9.03 9.13 -1.90
N LEU A 101 -9.57 8.53 -0.85
CA LEU A 101 -9.32 7.14 -0.53
C LEU A 101 -10.02 6.23 -1.53
N GLN A 102 -9.25 5.35 -2.17
CA GLN A 102 -9.83 4.35 -3.05
C GLN A 102 -10.21 3.11 -2.24
N ARG A 103 -11.24 2.41 -2.68
CA ARG A 103 -11.77 1.26 -1.95
C ARG A 103 -11.86 0.07 -2.89
N TYR A 104 -11.27 -1.04 -2.45
CA TYR A 104 -11.24 -2.27 -3.24
C TYR A 104 -11.72 -3.44 -2.42
N GLY A 105 -12.19 -4.48 -3.10
CA GLY A 105 -12.43 -5.77 -2.48
C GLY A 105 -11.13 -6.55 -2.37
N LEU A 106 -11.07 -7.46 -1.41
CA LEU A 106 -9.93 -8.30 -1.16
C LEU A 106 -10.41 -9.75 -1.18
N ASP A 107 -9.67 -10.62 -1.88
CA ASP A 107 -10.03 -12.03 -1.92
C ASP A 107 -9.39 -12.75 -0.73
N ALA A 108 -10.23 -13.32 0.14
CA ALA A 108 -9.74 -13.91 1.38
C ALA A 108 -8.75 -15.04 1.14
N MET A 109 -8.99 -15.89 0.16
CA MET A 109 -8.10 -17.02 -0.09
C MET A 109 -6.78 -16.56 -0.69
N ARG A 110 -6.83 -15.65 -1.66
CA ARG A 110 -5.62 -15.13 -2.28
C ARG A 110 -4.79 -14.35 -1.27
N TYR A 111 -5.44 -13.53 -0.49
CA TYR A 111 -4.76 -12.76 0.53
C TYR A 111 -4.08 -13.67 1.55
N GLY A 112 -4.76 -14.74 1.96
CA GLY A 112 -4.19 -15.70 2.88
C GLY A 112 -2.95 -16.40 2.35
N ALA A 113 -2.87 -16.59 1.04
CA ALA A 113 -1.69 -17.20 0.42
C ALA A 113 -0.50 -16.26 0.42
N VAL A 114 -0.75 -14.95 0.28
CA VAL A 114 0.31 -13.94 0.29
C VAL A 114 0.75 -13.60 1.69
N SER A 115 -0.19 -13.55 2.62
CA SER A 115 0.07 -13.18 4.01
C SER A 115 -0.52 -14.22 4.96
N PRO A 116 0.07 -15.41 5.02
CA PRO A 116 -0.47 -16.46 5.88
C PRO A 116 -0.33 -16.07 7.36
N ASN A 117 -1.30 -16.50 8.15
CA ASN A 117 -1.29 -16.32 9.59
C ASN A 117 -1.36 -14.87 10.05
N ARG A 118 -1.92 -14.01 9.21
CA ARG A 118 -2.09 -12.61 9.56
C ARG A 118 -3.55 -12.33 9.81
N SER A 119 -3.85 -11.93 11.04
CA SER A 119 -5.22 -11.59 11.41
C SER A 119 -5.44 -10.08 11.52
N GLU A 120 -4.36 -9.30 11.51
CA GLU A 120 -4.49 -7.85 11.61
C GLU A 120 -4.29 -7.18 10.26
N ALA A 121 -4.71 -5.93 10.20
CA ALA A 121 -4.53 -5.13 9.00
C ALA A 121 -3.05 -4.86 8.73
N GLN A 122 -2.72 -4.67 7.48
CA GLN A 122 -1.36 -4.38 7.05
C GLN A 122 -1.35 -3.21 6.09
N LEU A 123 -0.20 -2.55 6.00
CA LEU A 123 -0.01 -1.44 5.07
C LEU A 123 1.04 -1.87 4.04
N TRP A 124 0.78 -1.55 2.78
CA TRP A 124 1.68 -1.92 1.68
C TRP A 124 2.04 -0.69 0.87
N ILE A 125 3.27 -0.67 0.37
CA ILE A 125 3.62 0.25 -0.71
C ILE A 125 3.55 -0.55 -2.00
N VAL A 126 2.77 -0.03 -2.95
CA VAL A 126 2.51 -0.66 -4.25
C VAL A 126 3.04 0.29 -5.33
N ASP A 127 3.76 -0.25 -6.31
CA ASP A 127 4.33 0.57 -7.37
C ASP A 127 3.29 0.91 -8.44
N PRO A 128 3.63 1.78 -9.41
CA PRO A 128 2.65 2.16 -10.44
C PRO A 128 2.19 1.03 -11.35
N HIS A 129 2.90 -0.10 -11.33
CA HIS A 129 2.51 -1.27 -12.13
C HIS A 129 1.67 -2.25 -11.33
N GLY A 130 1.38 -1.93 -10.07
CA GLY A 130 0.61 -2.81 -9.21
C GLY A 130 1.41 -3.86 -8.47
N ASN A 131 2.73 -3.78 -8.49
CA ASN A 131 3.58 -4.73 -7.78
C ASN A 131 3.69 -4.37 -6.30
N LEU A 132 3.67 -5.39 -5.45
CA LEU A 132 3.81 -5.21 -4.01
C LEU A 132 5.29 -5.03 -3.69
N VAL A 133 5.65 -3.89 -3.12
CA VAL A 133 7.05 -3.55 -2.88
C VAL A 133 7.44 -3.72 -1.43
N LEU A 134 6.71 -3.09 -0.52
CA LEU A 134 7.00 -3.14 0.91
C LEU A 134 5.74 -3.41 1.70
N ARG A 135 5.91 -4.07 2.86
CA ARG A 135 4.81 -4.40 3.75
C ARG A 135 5.14 -3.98 5.17
N TYR A 136 4.13 -3.49 5.88
CA TYR A 136 4.27 -3.01 7.26
C TYR A 136 3.14 -3.57 8.11
N ASP A 137 3.39 -3.80 9.38
CA ASP A 137 2.34 -4.24 10.30
C ASP A 137 1.55 -3.03 10.83
N ALA A 138 0.52 -3.32 11.61
CA ALA A 138 -0.42 -2.30 12.06
C ALA A 138 0.19 -1.31 13.06
N ARG A 139 1.38 -1.59 13.57
CA ARG A 139 2.03 -0.73 14.57
C ARG A 139 3.12 0.15 13.98
N VAL A 140 3.24 0.18 12.66
CA VAL A 140 4.29 0.94 12.01
C VAL A 140 4.14 2.44 12.28
N LYS A 141 5.27 3.12 12.31
CA LYS A 141 5.28 4.58 12.46
C LYS A 141 5.20 5.24 11.10
N GLY A 142 4.37 6.27 11.01
CA GLY A 142 4.14 6.95 9.73
C GLY A 142 5.41 7.52 9.12
N LYS A 143 6.31 8.05 9.93
CA LYS A 143 7.53 8.63 9.39
C LYS A 143 8.43 7.58 8.73
N ASP A 144 8.38 6.35 9.21
CA ASP A 144 9.17 5.27 8.62
C ASP A 144 8.66 4.95 7.22
N VAL A 145 7.34 4.87 7.08
CA VAL A 145 6.73 4.63 5.78
C VAL A 145 6.99 5.79 4.83
N LEU A 146 6.86 7.01 5.35
CA LEU A 146 7.09 8.21 4.55
C LEU A 146 8.52 8.26 4.02
N ASN A 147 9.49 7.92 4.86
CA ASN A 147 10.89 7.90 4.44
C ASN A 147 11.13 6.86 3.36
N ASP A 148 10.57 5.67 3.52
CA ASP A 148 10.70 4.61 2.52
C ASP A 148 10.07 5.03 1.19
N LEU A 149 8.86 5.58 1.26
CA LEU A 149 8.15 5.99 0.05
C LEU A 149 8.86 7.13 -0.67
N ARG A 150 9.36 8.12 0.08
CA ARG A 150 10.12 9.21 -0.52
C ARG A 150 11.34 8.70 -1.26
N HIS A 151 12.03 7.73 -0.68
CA HIS A 151 13.20 7.16 -1.34
C HIS A 151 12.81 6.46 -2.64
N LEU A 152 11.73 5.68 -2.61
CA LEU A 152 11.24 5.00 -3.81
C LEU A 152 10.82 5.98 -4.90
N LEU A 153 10.13 7.06 -4.50
CA LEU A 153 9.74 8.09 -5.46
C LEU A 153 10.95 8.77 -6.08
N LYS A 154 11.99 8.97 -5.29
CA LYS A 154 13.22 9.59 -5.78
C LYS A 154 13.89 8.69 -6.81
N LEU A 155 13.97 7.38 -6.55
CA LEU A 155 14.53 6.44 -7.50
C LEU A 155 13.70 6.38 -8.77
N SER A 156 12.37 6.46 -8.63
CA SER A 156 11.46 6.41 -9.76
C SER A 156 11.64 7.62 -10.69
N ASN A 157 12.04 8.76 -10.14
CA ASN A 157 12.28 9.95 -10.95
C ASN A 157 13.51 9.81 -11.83
N ILE A 158 14.46 8.97 -11.44
CA ILE A 158 15.70 8.81 -12.19
C ILE A 158 15.49 7.93 -13.40
N GLY A 159 14.67 6.93 -13.23
CA GLY A 159 14.42 5.95 -14.28
C GLY A 159 13.20 6.25 -15.11
#